data_f5267506342c2f484502e459592fbda3
#
_entry.id   f5267506342c2f484502e459592fbda3
#
_cell.length_a   1.000
_cell.length_b   1.000
_cell.length_c   1.000
_cell.angle_alpha   90.00
_cell.angle_beta   90.00
_cell.angle_gamma   90.00
#
_symmetry.space_group_name_H-M   'P 1'
#
loop_
_entity.id
_entity.type
_entity.pdbx_description
1 polymer ?
#
loop_
_entity_poly.entity_id
_entity_poly.type
_entity_poly.pdbx_seq_one_letter_code
_entity_poly.pdbx_strand_id
1 'polypeptide(L)'
;MSDNSLPPPIKSSGLLYTFEGVAPQIHPTAWVAPTAVLIGDVRLGPGANIWFNCVLRADTNPIIVGARSNIQDGTIIHVDHGENFTDIGDDVTIGHAAIVHACKLRNRAFIGMGATVLDGAVVEEGGLLVARGLLAVGKRIGRYELWMGAPAKCIRVMSEAERARWDETVPHYVGLTNRYRAGLSGWQP
;
A
#
# COMPACT_ATOMS: atom_id res chain seq x y z
N MET A 1 18.25 39.40 14.46
CA MET A 1 16.87 39.08 14.01
C MET A 1 16.96 37.73 13.35
N SER A 2 16.58 36.66 14.07
CA SER A 2 16.56 35.30 13.50
C SER A 2 15.41 35.24 12.48
N ASP A 3 15.74 34.96 11.25
CA ASP A 3 14.76 34.67 10.19
C ASP A 3 13.98 33.41 10.62
N ASN A 4 12.76 33.63 11.09
CA ASN A 4 11.88 32.58 11.61
C ASN A 4 10.97 32.03 10.48
N SER A 5 11.45 32.10 9.23
CA SER A 5 10.74 31.51 8.09
C SER A 5 10.81 29.98 8.19
N LEU A 6 9.65 29.34 8.25
CA LEU A 6 9.56 27.89 8.17
C LEU A 6 10.26 27.38 6.90
N PRO A 7 11.02 26.30 6.97
CA PRO A 7 11.64 25.73 5.79
C PRO A 7 10.55 25.37 4.75
N PRO A 8 10.85 25.48 3.46
CA PRO A 8 9.88 25.17 2.43
C PRO A 8 9.35 23.72 2.58
N PRO A 9 8.07 23.49 2.26
CA PRO A 9 7.51 22.15 2.37
C PRO A 9 8.31 21.16 1.52
N ILE A 10 8.56 19.98 2.09
CA ILE A 10 9.27 18.90 1.39
C ILE A 10 8.39 18.46 0.22
N LYS A 11 8.88 18.64 -1.01
CA LYS A 11 8.22 18.08 -2.20
C LYS A 11 8.18 16.57 -2.05
N SER A 12 7.00 16.00 -1.90
CA SER A 12 6.77 14.56 -1.78
C SER A 12 7.03 13.90 -3.14
N SER A 13 8.23 13.41 -3.35
CA SER A 13 8.59 12.71 -4.60
C SER A 13 9.30 11.39 -4.37
N GLY A 14 9.42 10.89 -3.13
CA GLY A 14 10.07 9.63 -2.84
C GLY A 14 11.43 9.44 -3.56
N LEU A 15 11.99 8.25 -3.44
CA LEU A 15 13.18 7.82 -4.19
C LEU A 15 12.70 6.98 -5.39
N LEU A 16 12.64 7.61 -6.58
CA LEU A 16 12.15 6.99 -7.80
C LEU A 16 13.32 6.55 -8.68
N TYR A 17 13.34 5.26 -9.04
CA TYR A 17 14.41 4.68 -9.85
C TYR A 17 13.87 4.07 -11.13
N THR A 18 14.50 4.41 -12.26
CA THR A 18 14.33 3.70 -13.53
C THR A 18 15.10 2.39 -13.47
N PHE A 19 14.48 1.30 -13.91
CA PHE A 19 15.14 0.01 -14.08
C PHE A 19 14.93 -0.49 -15.52
N GLU A 20 16.01 -0.83 -16.21
CA GLU A 20 16.00 -1.26 -17.63
C GLU A 20 15.16 -0.35 -18.55
N GLY A 21 15.25 0.96 -18.36
CA GLY A 21 14.52 1.96 -19.14
C GLY A 21 13.06 2.19 -18.73
N VAL A 22 12.53 1.45 -17.77
CA VAL A 22 11.17 1.61 -17.25
C VAL A 22 11.20 2.40 -15.95
N ALA A 23 10.45 3.50 -15.90
CA ALA A 23 10.32 4.39 -14.75
C ALA A 23 8.92 4.27 -14.10
N PRO A 24 8.81 4.53 -12.78
CA PRO A 24 7.52 4.61 -12.11
C PRO A 24 6.57 5.64 -12.75
N GLN A 25 5.30 5.27 -12.89
CA GLN A 25 4.22 6.10 -13.40
C GLN A 25 3.32 6.53 -12.24
N ILE A 26 3.38 7.81 -11.88
CA ILE A 26 2.70 8.31 -10.68
C ILE A 26 1.62 9.30 -11.10
N HIS A 27 0.37 9.01 -10.77
CA HIS A 27 -0.73 9.96 -11.01
C HIS A 27 -0.45 11.29 -10.26
N PRO A 28 -0.75 12.47 -10.84
CA PRO A 28 -0.46 13.77 -10.23
C PRO A 28 -1.05 13.98 -8.83
N THR A 29 -2.16 13.30 -8.51
CA THR A 29 -2.79 13.37 -7.19
C THR A 29 -2.31 12.28 -6.22
N ALA A 30 -1.48 11.30 -6.68
CA ALA A 30 -0.87 10.33 -5.78
C ALA A 30 0.20 10.99 -4.89
N TRP A 31 0.47 10.42 -3.74
CA TRP A 31 1.49 10.92 -2.82
C TRP A 31 2.49 9.82 -2.46
N VAL A 32 3.76 10.16 -2.49
CA VAL A 32 4.86 9.26 -2.13
C VAL A 32 5.72 9.95 -1.07
N ALA A 33 5.86 9.33 0.10
CA ALA A 33 6.67 9.87 1.18
C ALA A 33 8.14 10.02 0.76
N PRO A 34 8.89 10.99 1.29
CA PRO A 34 10.28 11.27 0.88
C PRO A 34 11.25 10.09 0.99
N THR A 35 11.00 9.15 1.92
CA THR A 35 11.85 7.97 2.14
C THR A 35 11.30 6.68 1.52
N ALA A 36 10.18 6.74 0.82
CA ALA A 36 9.67 5.59 0.07
C ALA A 36 10.48 5.40 -1.22
N VAL A 37 10.74 4.15 -1.59
CA VAL A 37 11.53 3.75 -2.75
C VAL A 37 10.64 3.03 -3.75
N LEU A 38 10.57 3.54 -4.98
CA LEU A 38 9.83 2.95 -6.09
C LEU A 38 10.79 2.67 -7.25
N ILE A 39 10.80 1.42 -7.74
CA ILE A 39 11.76 0.96 -8.75
C ILE A 39 11.01 0.29 -9.90
N GLY A 40 11.30 0.67 -11.15
CA GLY A 40 10.78 0.02 -12.35
C GLY A 40 9.30 0.30 -12.63
N ASP A 41 8.56 -0.70 -13.10
CA ASP A 41 7.16 -0.56 -13.55
C ASP A 41 6.14 -0.48 -12.40
N VAL A 42 6.28 0.51 -11.55
CA VAL A 42 5.31 0.85 -10.50
C VAL A 42 4.30 1.85 -11.04
N ARG A 43 3.00 1.54 -10.98
CA ARG A 43 1.93 2.40 -11.45
C ARG A 43 0.99 2.79 -10.32
N LEU A 44 0.94 4.09 -9.99
CA LEU A 44 0.09 4.61 -8.92
C LEU A 44 -1.12 5.36 -9.50
N GLY A 45 -2.32 4.93 -9.12
CA GLY A 45 -3.59 5.57 -9.45
C GLY A 45 -3.89 6.84 -8.66
N PRO A 46 -5.01 7.52 -8.98
CA PRO A 46 -5.41 8.79 -8.35
C PRO A 46 -5.53 8.67 -6.83
N GLY A 47 -4.89 9.56 -6.08
CA GLY A 47 -4.98 9.59 -4.62
C GLY A 47 -4.31 8.42 -3.89
N ALA A 48 -3.67 7.48 -4.62
CA ALA A 48 -2.85 6.44 -4.01
C ALA A 48 -1.76 7.08 -3.14
N ASN A 49 -1.44 6.45 -2.01
CA ASN A 49 -0.48 7.06 -1.08
C ASN A 49 0.46 6.02 -0.49
N ILE A 50 1.75 6.28 -0.66
CA ILE A 50 2.86 5.42 -0.24
C ILE A 50 3.61 6.10 0.89
N TRP A 51 3.64 5.47 2.06
CA TRP A 51 4.15 6.05 3.29
C TRP A 51 5.65 5.79 3.47
N PHE A 52 6.20 6.27 4.59
CA PHE A 52 7.63 6.30 4.81
C PHE A 52 8.27 4.90 4.82
N ASN A 53 9.47 4.79 4.25
CA ASN A 53 10.27 3.57 4.22
C ASN A 53 9.61 2.37 3.50
N CYS A 54 8.57 2.61 2.70
CA CYS A 54 8.04 1.59 1.81
C CYS A 54 9.02 1.31 0.67
N VAL A 55 9.08 0.05 0.22
CA VAL A 55 9.83 -0.35 -0.97
C VAL A 55 8.88 -1.07 -1.93
N LEU A 56 8.68 -0.50 -3.12
CA LEU A 56 7.93 -1.10 -4.22
C LEU A 56 8.92 -1.38 -5.36
N ARG A 57 9.29 -2.65 -5.56
CA ARG A 57 10.27 -3.06 -6.55
C ARG A 57 9.63 -3.90 -7.66
N ALA A 58 9.42 -3.28 -8.81
CA ALA A 58 8.78 -3.82 -10.01
C ALA A 58 9.82 -4.03 -11.12
N ASP A 59 10.75 -4.95 -10.90
CA ASP A 59 11.89 -5.22 -11.76
C ASP A 59 11.65 -6.34 -12.79
N THR A 60 10.66 -7.20 -12.58
CA THR A 60 10.33 -8.31 -13.49
C THR A 60 8.89 -8.26 -13.99
N ASN A 61 7.97 -7.74 -13.21
CA ASN A 61 6.55 -7.58 -13.52
C ASN A 61 6.02 -6.26 -12.94
N PRO A 62 4.88 -5.74 -13.39
CA PRO A 62 4.30 -4.52 -12.86
C PRO A 62 3.82 -4.65 -11.41
N ILE A 63 3.90 -3.54 -10.65
CA ILE A 63 3.13 -3.29 -9.45
C ILE A 63 2.10 -2.22 -9.79
N ILE A 64 0.82 -2.56 -9.70
CA ILE A 64 -0.29 -1.64 -9.96
C ILE A 64 -0.98 -1.34 -8.65
N VAL A 65 -1.13 -0.05 -8.32
CA VAL A 65 -1.83 0.42 -7.11
C VAL A 65 -2.99 1.30 -7.53
N GLY A 66 -4.20 0.85 -7.24
CA GLY A 66 -5.44 1.53 -7.57
C GLY A 66 -5.68 2.82 -6.81
N ALA A 67 -6.77 3.49 -7.14
CA ALA A 67 -7.11 4.80 -6.60
C ALA A 67 -7.30 4.76 -5.07
N ARG A 68 -6.82 5.81 -4.36
CA ARG A 68 -6.97 6.04 -2.92
C ARG A 68 -6.39 4.94 -2.01
N SER A 69 -5.77 3.90 -2.58
CA SER A 69 -5.13 2.84 -1.80
C SER A 69 -3.95 3.36 -1.01
N ASN A 70 -3.82 2.90 0.24
CA ASN A 70 -2.76 3.35 1.15
C ASN A 70 -1.81 2.20 1.49
N ILE A 71 -0.51 2.45 1.29
CA ILE A 71 0.57 1.53 1.61
C ILE A 71 1.35 2.13 2.77
N GLN A 72 1.13 1.59 3.96
CA GLN A 72 1.62 2.19 5.21
C GLN A 72 3.11 1.87 5.45
N ASP A 73 3.70 2.64 6.35
CA ASP A 73 5.14 2.72 6.58
C ASP A 73 5.84 1.36 6.68
N GLY A 74 7.00 1.25 6.03
CA GLY A 74 7.86 0.06 6.09
C GLY A 74 7.35 -1.15 5.32
N THR A 75 6.27 -1.02 4.55
CA THR A 75 5.73 -2.12 3.72
C THR A 75 6.64 -2.40 2.54
N ILE A 76 6.82 -3.70 2.24
CA ILE A 76 7.58 -4.17 1.08
C ILE A 76 6.63 -4.81 0.09
N ILE A 77 6.67 -4.36 -1.17
CA ILE A 77 5.90 -4.92 -2.27
C ILE A 77 6.86 -5.36 -3.37
N HIS A 78 6.72 -6.60 -3.82
CA HIS A 78 7.54 -7.14 -4.89
C HIS A 78 6.70 -8.04 -5.82
N VAL A 79 7.32 -8.54 -6.85
CA VAL A 79 6.75 -9.35 -7.93
C VAL A 79 7.58 -10.60 -8.17
N ASP A 80 7.03 -11.58 -8.88
CA ASP A 80 7.72 -12.80 -9.29
C ASP A 80 8.07 -12.77 -10.78
N HIS A 81 8.90 -13.72 -11.23
CA HIS A 81 9.32 -13.88 -12.64
C HIS A 81 8.24 -14.48 -13.54
N GLY A 82 7.17 -15.05 -12.98
CA GLY A 82 6.13 -15.74 -13.73
C GLY A 82 5.01 -14.81 -14.24
N GLU A 83 3.82 -15.37 -14.37
CA GLU A 83 2.63 -14.64 -14.80
C GLU A 83 2.01 -13.76 -13.71
N ASN A 84 2.50 -13.88 -12.47
CA ASN A 84 1.93 -13.20 -11.32
C ASN A 84 2.60 -11.84 -11.10
N PHE A 85 1.88 -10.78 -11.42
CA PHE A 85 2.21 -9.41 -11.00
C PHE A 85 1.46 -9.03 -9.73
N THR A 86 1.84 -7.91 -9.11
CA THR A 86 1.11 -7.41 -7.95
C THR A 86 0.05 -6.40 -8.40
N ASP A 87 -1.21 -6.78 -8.19
CA ASP A 87 -2.40 -6.01 -8.60
C ASP A 87 -3.20 -5.60 -7.35
N ILE A 88 -3.13 -4.32 -7.01
CA ILE A 88 -3.81 -3.73 -5.86
C ILE A 88 -4.92 -2.83 -6.39
N GLY A 89 -6.16 -3.17 -6.08
CA GLY A 89 -7.35 -2.45 -6.48
C GLY A 89 -7.51 -1.08 -5.83
N ASP A 90 -8.69 -0.51 -5.95
CA ASP A 90 -9.06 0.77 -5.36
C ASP A 90 -9.41 0.62 -3.88
N ASP A 91 -9.18 1.68 -3.10
CA ASP A 91 -9.54 1.77 -1.68
C ASP A 91 -8.94 0.64 -0.81
N VAL A 92 -7.81 0.08 -1.20
CA VAL A 92 -7.12 -0.96 -0.44
C VAL A 92 -6.29 -0.34 0.68
N THR A 93 -6.32 -0.96 1.85
CA THR A 93 -5.43 -0.64 2.96
C THR A 93 -4.39 -1.73 3.16
N ILE A 94 -3.11 -1.37 3.14
CA ILE A 94 -2.01 -2.24 3.51
C ILE A 94 -1.30 -1.64 4.72
N GLY A 95 -1.45 -2.31 5.86
CA GLY A 95 -0.93 -1.87 7.16
C GLY A 95 0.60 -1.88 7.23
N HIS A 96 1.13 -1.15 8.22
CA HIS A 96 2.57 -0.97 8.43
C HIS A 96 3.35 -2.28 8.42
N ALA A 97 4.54 -2.27 7.83
CA ALA A 97 5.49 -3.38 7.79
C ALA A 97 4.93 -4.69 7.17
N ALA A 98 3.92 -4.61 6.32
CA ALA A 98 3.41 -5.76 5.59
C ALA A 98 4.37 -6.20 4.47
N ILE A 99 4.26 -7.46 4.04
CA ILE A 99 4.93 -8.00 2.85
C ILE A 99 3.85 -8.45 1.86
N VAL A 100 3.89 -7.91 0.64
CA VAL A 100 2.94 -8.23 -0.42
C VAL A 100 3.74 -8.66 -1.65
N HIS A 101 3.56 -9.90 -2.09
CA HIS A 101 4.38 -10.48 -3.15
C HIS A 101 3.52 -11.16 -4.20
N ALA A 102 3.63 -10.71 -5.47
CA ALA A 102 3.06 -11.34 -6.66
C ALA A 102 1.60 -11.81 -6.48
N CYS A 103 0.71 -10.96 -5.98
CA CYS A 103 -0.65 -11.31 -5.58
C CYS A 103 -1.70 -10.29 -6.02
N LYS A 104 -2.96 -10.60 -5.80
CA LYS A 104 -4.09 -9.74 -6.18
C LYS A 104 -4.90 -9.32 -4.96
N LEU A 105 -4.95 -8.03 -4.69
CA LEU A 105 -5.78 -7.43 -3.66
C LEU A 105 -6.93 -6.67 -4.35
N ARG A 106 -8.14 -7.17 -4.24
CA ARG A 106 -9.31 -6.53 -4.88
C ARG A 106 -9.74 -5.30 -4.09
N ASN A 107 -10.63 -4.52 -4.67
CA ASN A 107 -11.09 -3.27 -4.09
C ASN A 107 -11.49 -3.43 -2.62
N ARG A 108 -11.11 -2.46 -1.78
CA ARG A 108 -11.43 -2.44 -0.34
C ARG A 108 -10.82 -3.61 0.46
N ALA A 109 -9.88 -4.38 -0.10
CA ALA A 109 -9.14 -5.38 0.67
C ALA A 109 -8.34 -4.72 1.79
N PHE A 110 -8.23 -5.39 2.93
CA PHE A 110 -7.51 -4.90 4.08
C PHE A 110 -6.44 -5.90 4.53
N ILE A 111 -5.19 -5.48 4.48
CA ILE A 111 -4.03 -6.24 4.93
C ILE A 111 -3.52 -5.63 6.23
N GLY A 112 -3.58 -6.39 7.32
CA GLY A 112 -3.19 -5.93 8.64
C GLY A 112 -1.69 -5.69 8.78
N MET A 113 -1.30 -4.95 9.82
CA MET A 113 0.10 -4.61 10.13
C MET A 113 0.97 -5.87 10.25
N GLY A 114 2.12 -5.89 9.57
CA GLY A 114 3.07 -7.00 9.59
C GLY A 114 2.54 -8.29 8.98
N ALA A 115 1.42 -8.27 8.26
CA ALA A 115 0.90 -9.44 7.55
C ALA A 115 1.70 -9.72 6.28
N THR A 116 1.66 -10.97 5.82
CA THR A 116 2.35 -11.42 4.62
C THR A 116 1.34 -12.04 3.65
N VAL A 117 1.36 -11.60 2.39
CA VAL A 117 0.56 -12.15 1.30
C VAL A 117 1.51 -12.65 0.22
N LEU A 118 1.43 -13.95 -0.13
CA LEU A 118 2.38 -14.60 -1.03
C LEU A 118 1.81 -14.82 -2.44
N ASP A 119 2.66 -15.37 -3.31
CA ASP A 119 2.48 -15.51 -4.74
C ASP A 119 1.14 -16.16 -5.13
N GLY A 120 0.48 -15.57 -6.12
CA GLY A 120 -0.79 -16.05 -6.64
C GLY A 120 -1.95 -16.00 -5.64
N ALA A 121 -1.72 -15.51 -4.41
CA ALA A 121 -2.80 -15.33 -3.45
C ALA A 121 -3.77 -14.22 -3.91
N VAL A 122 -5.02 -14.35 -3.51
CA VAL A 122 -6.07 -13.37 -3.84
C VAL A 122 -6.82 -12.98 -2.58
N VAL A 123 -6.95 -11.69 -2.35
CA VAL A 123 -7.88 -11.16 -1.35
C VAL A 123 -9.03 -10.49 -2.12
N GLU A 124 -10.20 -11.10 -2.02
CA GLU A 124 -11.41 -10.59 -2.70
C GLU A 124 -11.90 -9.29 -2.08
N GLU A 125 -12.85 -8.64 -2.75
CA GLU A 125 -13.39 -7.34 -2.33
C GLU A 125 -13.77 -7.32 -0.85
N GLY A 126 -13.21 -6.36 -0.13
CA GLY A 126 -13.45 -6.18 1.30
C GLY A 126 -12.96 -7.35 2.18
N GLY A 127 -12.22 -8.31 1.63
CA GLY A 127 -11.58 -9.36 2.43
C GLY A 127 -10.51 -8.79 3.36
N LEU A 128 -10.35 -9.36 4.55
CA LEU A 128 -9.46 -8.86 5.58
C LEU A 128 -8.50 -9.94 6.08
N LEU A 129 -7.21 -9.69 5.99
CA LEU A 129 -6.16 -10.45 6.66
C LEU A 129 -5.72 -9.69 7.92
N VAL A 130 -5.89 -10.30 9.08
CA VAL A 130 -5.56 -9.68 10.37
C VAL A 130 -4.04 -9.45 10.50
N ALA A 131 -3.64 -8.51 11.35
CA ALA A 131 -2.24 -8.21 11.64
C ALA A 131 -1.42 -9.48 11.91
N ARG A 132 -0.18 -9.54 11.33
CA ARG A 132 0.72 -10.70 11.37
C ARG A 132 0.15 -12.00 10.78
N GLY A 133 -0.94 -11.93 10.01
CA GLY A 133 -1.46 -13.06 9.27
C GLY A 133 -0.55 -13.43 8.09
N LEU A 134 -0.46 -14.73 7.77
CA LEU A 134 0.25 -15.25 6.59
C LEU A 134 -0.76 -15.89 5.64
N LEU A 135 -1.04 -15.22 4.51
CA LEU A 135 -1.80 -15.79 3.40
C LEU A 135 -0.82 -16.50 2.46
N ALA A 136 -0.83 -17.83 2.52
CA ALA A 136 0.11 -18.67 1.78
C ALA A 136 -0.15 -18.64 0.26
N VAL A 137 0.82 -19.12 -0.51
CA VAL A 137 0.81 -19.19 -1.98
C VAL A 137 -0.50 -19.77 -2.50
N GLY A 138 -1.10 -19.09 -3.48
CA GLY A 138 -2.33 -19.50 -4.16
C GLY A 138 -3.60 -19.51 -3.29
N LYS A 139 -3.54 -19.07 -2.03
CA LYS A 139 -4.71 -19.03 -1.15
C LYS A 139 -5.60 -17.83 -1.48
N ARG A 140 -6.89 -17.98 -1.13
CA ARG A 140 -7.90 -16.96 -1.41
C ARG A 140 -8.67 -16.62 -0.15
N ILE A 141 -8.72 -15.34 0.19
CA ILE A 141 -9.68 -14.77 1.13
C ILE A 141 -10.91 -14.38 0.33
N GLY A 142 -12.07 -14.90 0.73
CA GLY A 142 -13.33 -14.59 0.08
C GLY A 142 -13.83 -13.17 0.39
N ARG A 143 -14.87 -12.76 -0.32
CA ARG A 143 -15.47 -11.43 -0.17
C ARG A 143 -15.97 -11.23 1.27
N TYR A 144 -15.47 -10.14 1.90
CA TYR A 144 -15.80 -9.77 3.29
C TYR A 144 -15.43 -10.82 4.35
N GLU A 145 -14.62 -11.81 4.03
CA GLU A 145 -14.10 -12.75 5.02
C GLU A 145 -13.00 -12.14 5.87
N LEU A 146 -12.98 -12.47 7.15
CA LEU A 146 -11.91 -12.16 8.09
C LEU A 146 -11.06 -13.42 8.29
N TRP A 147 -9.77 -13.30 7.98
CA TRP A 147 -8.80 -14.38 8.15
C TRP A 147 -7.70 -13.98 9.13
N MET A 148 -7.22 -14.93 9.94
CA MET A 148 -6.12 -14.72 10.88
C MET A 148 -5.23 -15.95 11.03
N GLY A 149 -4.01 -15.73 11.57
CA GLY A 149 -3.02 -16.76 11.88
C GLY A 149 -1.93 -16.89 10.82
N ALA A 150 -0.94 -17.75 11.09
CA ALA A 150 0.18 -18.07 10.21
C ALA A 150 0.41 -19.59 10.21
N PRO A 151 -0.09 -20.35 9.20
CA PRO A 151 -0.87 -19.87 8.06
C PRO A 151 -2.28 -19.41 8.44
N ALA A 152 -2.78 -18.41 7.72
CA ALA A 152 -4.09 -17.81 7.98
C ALA A 152 -5.24 -18.76 7.62
N LYS A 153 -6.32 -18.67 8.40
CA LYS A 153 -7.57 -19.41 8.17
C LYS A 153 -8.76 -18.46 8.28
N CYS A 154 -9.83 -18.79 7.56
CA CYS A 154 -11.08 -18.07 7.66
C CYS A 154 -11.67 -18.23 9.08
N ILE A 155 -11.99 -17.12 9.70
CA ILE A 155 -12.64 -17.07 11.01
C ILE A 155 -14.15 -16.91 10.83
N ARG A 156 -14.56 -15.97 9.95
CA ARG A 156 -15.98 -15.66 9.67
C ARG A 156 -16.10 -14.65 8.54
N VAL A 157 -17.29 -14.47 8.06
CA VAL A 157 -17.69 -13.30 7.27
C VAL A 157 -17.93 -12.13 8.20
N MET A 158 -17.48 -10.94 7.83
CA MET A 158 -17.67 -9.71 8.62
C MET A 158 -19.10 -9.17 8.47
N SER A 159 -19.65 -8.66 9.57
CA SER A 159 -20.91 -7.93 9.57
C SER A 159 -20.79 -6.60 8.82
N GLU A 160 -21.92 -6.01 8.46
CA GLU A 160 -21.95 -4.70 7.79
C GLU A 160 -21.32 -3.59 8.66
N ALA A 161 -21.58 -3.59 9.95
CA ALA A 161 -21.00 -2.63 10.90
C ALA A 161 -19.47 -2.74 11.00
N GLU A 162 -18.93 -3.97 10.95
CA GLU A 162 -17.49 -4.17 10.94
C GLU A 162 -16.87 -3.67 9.64
N ARG A 163 -17.48 -3.95 8.50
CA ARG A 163 -17.02 -3.46 7.20
C ARG A 163 -16.97 -1.94 7.16
N ALA A 164 -18.05 -1.28 7.60
CA ALA A 164 -18.12 0.17 7.66
C ALA A 164 -16.97 0.78 8.49
N ARG A 165 -16.63 0.15 9.63
CA ARG A 165 -15.52 0.60 10.48
C ARG A 165 -14.16 0.53 9.77
N TRP A 166 -13.90 -0.52 8.98
CA TRP A 166 -12.64 -0.65 8.24
C TRP A 166 -12.59 0.30 7.04
N ASP A 167 -13.73 0.60 6.43
CA ASP A 167 -13.85 1.54 5.31
C ASP A 167 -13.47 2.98 5.69
N GLU A 168 -13.53 3.37 6.96
CA GLU A 168 -13.10 4.70 7.44
C GLU A 168 -11.59 4.92 7.32
N THR A 169 -10.79 3.86 7.19
CA THR A 169 -9.33 3.96 7.10
C THR A 169 -8.88 4.71 5.85
N VAL A 170 -9.49 4.43 4.70
CA VAL A 170 -9.10 5.03 3.42
C VAL A 170 -9.30 6.56 3.41
N PRO A 171 -10.49 7.12 3.71
CA PRO A 171 -10.65 8.58 3.75
C PRO A 171 -9.76 9.23 4.80
N HIS A 172 -9.47 8.56 5.92
CA HIS A 172 -8.50 9.05 6.91
C HIS A 172 -7.11 9.26 6.29
N TYR A 173 -6.57 8.25 5.59
CA TYR A 173 -5.24 8.33 4.97
C TYR A 173 -5.20 9.32 3.80
N VAL A 174 -6.24 9.43 3.00
CA VAL A 174 -6.35 10.46 1.96
C VAL A 174 -6.35 11.87 2.58
N GLY A 175 -7.10 12.08 3.64
CA GLY A 175 -7.09 13.35 4.39
C GLY A 175 -5.72 13.65 5.02
N LEU A 176 -5.07 12.63 5.56
CA LEU A 176 -3.74 12.75 6.17
C LEU A 176 -2.68 13.13 5.14
N THR A 177 -2.69 12.57 3.93
CA THR A 177 -1.74 12.96 2.87
C THR A 177 -1.84 14.43 2.50
N ASN A 178 -3.05 15.01 2.49
CA ASN A 178 -3.21 16.44 2.22
C ASN A 178 -2.53 17.30 3.30
N ARG A 179 -2.62 16.87 4.56
CA ARG A 179 -1.92 17.55 5.67
C ARG A 179 -0.40 17.41 5.56
N TYR A 180 0.11 16.25 5.16
CA TYR A 180 1.54 16.04 4.93
C TYR A 180 2.07 16.87 3.76
N ARG A 181 1.32 16.97 2.66
CA ARG A 181 1.69 17.83 1.52
C ARG A 181 1.83 19.29 1.91
N ALA A 182 0.95 19.76 2.80
CA ALA A 182 0.92 21.15 3.21
C ALA A 182 1.91 21.49 4.32
N GLY A 183 2.22 20.54 5.22
CA GLY A 183 2.90 20.84 6.46
C GLY A 183 4.17 20.04 6.76
N LEU A 184 4.56 19.05 5.92
CA LEU A 184 5.78 18.30 6.16
C LEU A 184 7.00 19.18 5.86
N SER A 185 7.83 19.41 6.88
CA SER A 185 9.07 20.17 6.76
C SER A 185 10.21 19.44 7.50
N GLY A 186 11.45 19.67 7.09
CA GLY A 186 12.61 19.19 7.84
C GLY A 186 12.68 19.89 9.20
N TRP A 187 12.98 19.13 10.26
CA TRP A 187 13.29 19.72 11.56
C TRP A 187 14.68 20.37 11.51
N GLN A 188 14.76 21.62 11.97
CA GLN A 188 16.02 22.32 12.19
C GLN A 188 16.13 22.65 13.67
N PRO A 189 17.25 22.33 14.36
CA PRO A 189 17.45 22.66 15.77
C PRO A 189 17.61 24.16 16.02
#